data_33a126023b03e08aff7e1c0dcc101a51
#
_entry.id   33a126023b03e08aff7e1c0dcc101a51
#
_cell.length_a   1.000
_cell.length_b   1.000
_cell.length_c   1.000
_cell.angle_alpha   90.00
_cell.angle_beta   90.00
_cell.angle_gamma   90.00
#
_symmetry.space_group_name_H-M   'P 1'
#
loop_
_entity.id
_entity.type
_entity.pdbx_description
1 polymer ?
#
loop_
_entity_poly.entity_id
_entity_poly.type
_entity_poly.pdbx_seq_one_letter_code
_entity_poly.pdbx_strand_id
1 'polypeptide(L)'
;GTYIHVGPEIGVASTKAFTGQVTVLTMLALMIARVKGTIDQECSRKIAKHLLDLPAVLEEVLRLNDRIADFSKIFTYAHNFIYLGRGYNYPTALEGALKLKEISYIHAEGYPAAEMKHGPIALIDAEMPTIAIATPDHTYEKTASNIEEIKARGGKVITVIAKGDEQVRKSSDYFIEVPVVAECLMPIVVSVPLQLLAYHIAVNKGRDVDQPRNLAKSVTVE
;
A
#
# COMPACT_ATOMS: atom_id res chain seq x y z
N GLY A 1 26.14 8.33 10.27
CA GLY A 1 25.16 7.97 9.24
C GLY A 1 24.43 6.67 9.59
N THR A 2 23.24 6.49 9.07
CA THR A 2 22.45 5.25 9.23
C THR A 2 22.20 4.63 7.86
N TYR A 3 22.39 3.32 7.76
CA TYR A 3 22.22 2.58 6.53
C TYR A 3 21.00 1.68 6.60
N ILE A 4 20.29 1.51 5.49
CA ILE A 4 19.08 0.67 5.43
C ILE A 4 19.37 -0.83 5.24
N HIS A 5 20.61 -1.21 4.90
CA HIS A 5 21.09 -2.59 4.77
C HIS A 5 20.22 -3.53 3.91
N VAL A 6 19.54 -3.01 2.88
CA VAL A 6 18.65 -3.80 2.02
C VAL A 6 19.37 -4.45 0.83
N GLY A 7 20.68 -4.24 0.69
CA GLY A 7 21.47 -4.71 -0.44
C GLY A 7 21.09 -4.01 -1.77
N PRO A 8 21.75 -4.36 -2.89
CA PRO A 8 21.45 -3.78 -4.19
C PRO A 8 20.06 -4.20 -4.68
N GLU A 9 19.34 -3.28 -5.31
CA GLU A 9 18.09 -3.56 -6.01
C GLU A 9 18.40 -3.86 -7.49
N ILE A 10 17.87 -4.98 -8.00
CA ILE A 10 18.03 -5.39 -9.41
C ILE A 10 17.02 -4.63 -10.26
N GLY A 11 15.75 -4.69 -9.88
CA GLY A 11 14.68 -3.96 -10.56
C GLY A 11 14.79 -2.45 -10.35
N VAL A 12 14.32 -1.68 -11.34
CA VAL A 12 14.32 -0.21 -11.28
C VAL A 12 13.34 0.30 -10.25
N ALA A 13 12.12 -0.27 -10.20
CA ALA A 13 11.09 0.10 -9.23
C ALA A 13 11.53 -0.31 -7.81
N SER A 14 11.54 0.66 -6.90
CA SER A 14 11.95 0.41 -5.50
C SER A 14 10.87 -0.34 -4.74
N THR A 15 11.25 -1.39 -4.03
CA THR A 15 10.39 -2.18 -3.14
C THR A 15 11.01 -2.32 -1.76
N LYS A 16 12.05 -3.14 -1.63
CA LYS A 16 12.73 -3.36 -0.34
C LYS A 16 13.43 -2.11 0.21
N ALA A 17 13.90 -1.20 -0.65
CA ALA A 17 14.49 0.04 -0.18
C ALA A 17 13.42 0.95 0.45
N PHE A 18 12.20 1.01 -0.10
CA PHE A 18 11.08 1.71 0.53
C PHE A 18 10.79 1.16 1.93
N THR A 19 10.59 -0.15 2.07
CA THR A 19 10.31 -0.76 3.38
C THR A 19 11.46 -0.56 4.37
N GLY A 20 12.72 -0.68 3.92
CA GLY A 20 13.90 -0.41 4.74
C GLY A 20 13.98 1.05 5.18
N GLN A 21 13.71 2.01 4.29
CA GLN A 21 13.69 3.44 4.63
C GLN A 21 12.61 3.76 5.65
N VAL A 22 11.38 3.30 5.45
CA VAL A 22 10.27 3.53 6.41
C VAL A 22 10.60 2.90 7.76
N THR A 23 11.20 1.72 7.79
CA THR A 23 11.64 1.06 9.03
C THR A 23 12.66 1.92 9.78
N VAL A 24 13.71 2.37 9.10
CA VAL A 24 14.78 3.21 9.72
C VAL A 24 14.20 4.54 10.18
N LEU A 25 13.35 5.19 9.40
CA LEU A 25 12.72 6.45 9.79
C LEU A 25 11.81 6.26 11.01
N THR A 26 11.08 5.15 11.10
CA THR A 26 10.27 4.82 12.28
C THR A 26 11.15 4.61 13.53
N MET A 27 12.29 3.91 13.38
CA MET A 27 13.24 3.74 14.48
C MET A 27 13.81 5.09 14.96
N LEU A 28 14.16 5.98 14.03
CA LEU A 28 14.64 7.33 14.35
C LEU A 28 13.56 8.17 15.04
N ALA A 29 12.32 8.12 14.53
CA ALA A 29 11.19 8.81 15.13
C ALA A 29 10.93 8.30 16.56
N LEU A 30 10.97 6.99 16.77
CA LEU A 30 10.83 6.36 18.08
C LEU A 30 11.92 6.81 19.05
N MET A 31 13.18 6.84 18.61
CA MET A 31 14.32 7.31 19.40
C MET A 31 14.14 8.78 19.80
N ILE A 32 13.79 9.64 18.85
CA ILE A 32 13.58 11.08 19.10
C ILE A 32 12.40 11.29 20.07
N ALA A 33 11.30 10.58 19.88
CA ALA A 33 10.13 10.65 20.75
C ALA A 33 10.47 10.25 22.19
N ARG A 34 11.31 9.23 22.37
CA ARG A 34 11.83 8.81 23.69
C ARG A 34 12.70 9.89 24.32
N VAL A 35 13.65 10.45 23.59
CA VAL A 35 14.54 11.51 24.09
C VAL A 35 13.75 12.75 24.48
N LYS A 36 12.73 13.12 23.70
CA LYS A 36 11.86 14.27 23.95
C LYS A 36 10.79 14.00 25.02
N GLY A 37 10.60 12.76 25.46
CA GLY A 37 9.55 12.39 26.41
C GLY A 37 8.13 12.54 25.88
N THR A 38 7.95 12.53 24.55
CA THR A 38 6.62 12.65 23.91
C THR A 38 5.85 11.34 23.88
N ILE A 39 6.51 10.21 24.14
CA ILE A 39 5.91 8.91 24.35
C ILE A 39 6.45 8.29 25.65
N ASP A 40 5.62 7.52 26.33
CA ASP A 40 6.02 6.79 27.51
C ASP A 40 6.84 5.52 27.17
N GLN A 41 7.31 4.85 28.22
CA GLN A 41 8.14 3.66 28.08
C GLN A 41 7.32 2.44 27.58
N GLU A 42 6.07 2.34 27.95
CA GLU A 42 5.20 1.24 27.59
C GLU A 42 4.86 1.29 26.08
N CYS A 43 4.43 2.45 25.60
CA CYS A 43 4.19 2.68 24.16
C CYS A 43 5.46 2.41 23.33
N SER A 44 6.60 2.91 23.80
CA SER A 44 7.90 2.67 23.13
C SER A 44 8.25 1.19 23.04
N ARG A 45 8.07 0.43 24.13
CA ARG A 45 8.32 -1.02 24.14
C ARG A 45 7.38 -1.79 23.21
N LYS A 46 6.11 -1.39 23.14
CA LYS A 46 5.13 -1.99 22.25
C LYS A 46 5.52 -1.80 20.78
N ILE A 47 5.90 -0.59 20.37
CA ILE A 47 6.36 -0.32 19.01
C ILE A 47 7.64 -1.09 18.71
N ALA A 48 8.61 -1.10 19.62
CA ALA A 48 9.86 -1.84 19.45
C ALA A 48 9.62 -3.35 19.30
N LYS A 49 8.67 -3.91 20.06
CA LYS A 49 8.27 -5.32 19.91
C LYS A 49 7.70 -5.59 18.52
N HIS A 50 6.77 -4.75 18.05
CA HIS A 50 6.21 -4.90 16.70
C HIS A 50 7.28 -4.76 15.61
N LEU A 51 8.31 -3.92 15.80
CA LEU A 51 9.46 -3.83 14.88
C LEU A 51 10.25 -5.14 14.85
N LEU A 52 10.46 -5.78 16.01
CA LEU A 52 11.14 -7.08 16.08
C LEU A 52 10.34 -8.21 15.45
N ASP A 53 9.01 -8.17 15.58
CA ASP A 53 8.10 -9.17 15.04
C ASP A 53 7.82 -8.95 13.53
N LEU A 54 8.17 -7.77 13.00
CA LEU A 54 7.85 -7.36 11.63
C LEU A 54 8.29 -8.35 10.55
N PRO A 55 9.49 -8.98 10.60
CA PRO A 55 9.87 -9.97 9.61
C PRO A 55 8.88 -11.13 9.51
N ALA A 56 8.43 -11.70 10.63
CA ALA A 56 7.46 -12.78 10.65
C ALA A 56 6.08 -12.33 10.13
N VAL A 57 5.67 -11.09 10.45
CA VAL A 57 4.45 -10.47 9.91
C VAL A 57 4.53 -10.35 8.39
N LEU A 58 5.66 -9.91 7.84
CA LEU A 58 5.84 -9.78 6.39
C LEU A 58 5.89 -11.13 5.69
N GLU A 59 6.45 -12.16 6.32
CA GLU A 59 6.38 -13.53 5.80
C GLU A 59 4.93 -14.04 5.71
N GLU A 60 4.07 -13.71 6.70
CA GLU A 60 2.64 -14.03 6.64
C GLU A 60 1.97 -13.30 5.46
N VAL A 61 2.27 -12.02 5.26
CA VAL A 61 1.74 -11.23 4.14
C VAL A 61 2.20 -11.80 2.78
N LEU A 62 3.45 -12.22 2.67
CA LEU A 62 3.98 -12.80 1.42
C LEU A 62 3.30 -14.12 1.04
N ARG A 63 2.71 -14.87 2.00
CA ARG A 63 1.89 -16.05 1.69
C ARG A 63 0.60 -15.74 0.95
N LEU A 64 0.21 -14.47 0.86
CA LEU A 64 -0.93 -14.02 0.05
C LEU A 64 -0.61 -13.96 -1.45
N ASN A 65 0.66 -14.20 -1.84
CA ASN A 65 1.14 -14.09 -3.22
C ASN A 65 0.22 -14.76 -4.24
N ASP A 66 -0.09 -16.04 -4.05
CA ASP A 66 -0.86 -16.82 -5.03
C ASP A 66 -2.31 -16.30 -5.15
N ARG A 67 -2.92 -15.93 -4.03
CA ARG A 67 -4.25 -15.32 -4.02
C ARG A 67 -4.28 -13.97 -4.75
N ILE A 68 -3.26 -13.13 -4.53
CA ILE A 68 -3.13 -11.85 -5.22
C ILE A 68 -2.86 -12.07 -6.71
N ALA A 69 -2.03 -13.05 -7.08
CA ALA A 69 -1.78 -13.42 -8.46
C ALA A 69 -3.08 -13.85 -9.18
N ASP A 70 -3.92 -14.62 -8.51
CA ASP A 70 -5.17 -15.11 -9.12
C ASP A 70 -6.16 -13.97 -9.41
N PHE A 71 -6.44 -13.10 -8.45
CA PHE A 71 -7.40 -12.04 -8.73
C PHE A 71 -6.80 -10.90 -9.57
N SER A 72 -5.47 -10.71 -9.59
CA SER A 72 -4.81 -9.71 -10.43
C SER A 72 -5.10 -9.89 -11.92
N LYS A 73 -5.35 -11.13 -12.36
CA LYS A 73 -5.71 -11.48 -13.75
C LYS A 73 -6.96 -10.74 -14.24
N ILE A 74 -7.90 -10.49 -13.32
CA ILE A 74 -9.17 -9.82 -13.61
C ILE A 74 -8.95 -8.36 -14.03
N PHE A 75 -7.88 -7.72 -13.57
CA PHE A 75 -7.60 -6.30 -13.77
C PHE A 75 -6.67 -5.99 -14.93
N THR A 76 -6.33 -6.98 -15.75
CA THR A 76 -5.46 -6.79 -16.93
C THR A 76 -6.07 -5.89 -17.99
N TYR A 77 -7.40 -5.76 -18.03
CA TYR A 77 -8.12 -4.86 -18.92
C TYR A 77 -7.96 -3.38 -18.53
N ALA A 78 -7.74 -3.09 -17.25
CA ALA A 78 -7.78 -1.74 -16.73
C ALA A 78 -6.66 -0.88 -17.30
N HIS A 79 -7.00 0.37 -17.62
CA HIS A 79 -6.07 1.40 -18.07
C HIS A 79 -5.81 2.44 -16.99
N ASN A 80 -6.71 2.54 -16.03
CA ASN A 80 -6.64 3.48 -14.93
C ASN A 80 -6.94 2.80 -13.60
N PHE A 81 -6.37 3.33 -12.52
CA PHE A 81 -6.63 2.92 -11.15
C PHE A 81 -6.64 4.11 -10.21
N ILE A 82 -7.50 4.08 -9.23
CA ILE A 82 -7.48 5.01 -8.10
C ILE A 82 -7.03 4.26 -6.85
N TYR A 83 -6.13 4.88 -6.08
CA TYR A 83 -5.70 4.42 -4.77
C TYR A 83 -6.14 5.40 -3.70
N LEU A 84 -6.76 4.89 -2.63
CA LEU A 84 -7.30 5.71 -1.56
C LEU A 84 -6.73 5.32 -0.20
N GLY A 85 -6.39 6.34 0.58
CA GLY A 85 -5.96 6.18 1.96
C GLY A 85 -6.22 7.44 2.77
N ARG A 86 -6.19 7.28 4.10
CA ARG A 86 -6.22 8.38 5.08
C ARG A 86 -5.07 8.24 6.06
N GLY A 87 -4.66 9.32 6.73
CA GLY A 87 -3.57 9.28 7.69
C GLY A 87 -2.31 8.65 7.09
N TYR A 88 -1.71 7.68 7.76
CA TYR A 88 -0.55 6.92 7.27
C TYR A 88 -0.84 6.10 6.00
N ASN A 89 -2.10 5.77 5.77
CA ASN A 89 -2.51 4.99 4.60
C ASN A 89 -2.51 5.83 3.31
N TYR A 90 -2.57 7.16 3.38
CA TYR A 90 -2.50 8.00 2.18
C TYR A 90 -1.12 7.95 1.49
N PRO A 91 0.01 8.20 2.16
CA PRO A 91 1.32 7.98 1.54
C PRO A 91 1.53 6.56 1.03
N THR A 92 0.96 5.56 1.72
CA THR A 92 1.02 4.16 1.27
C THR A 92 0.21 3.93 0.00
N ALA A 93 -0.94 4.58 -0.15
CA ALA A 93 -1.73 4.58 -1.38
C ALA A 93 -0.96 5.22 -2.55
N LEU A 94 -0.24 6.33 -2.31
CA LEU A 94 0.65 6.94 -3.31
C LEU A 94 1.76 5.97 -3.76
N GLU A 95 2.38 5.27 -2.82
CA GLU A 95 3.41 4.27 -3.12
C GLU A 95 2.85 3.08 -3.92
N GLY A 96 1.67 2.58 -3.57
CA GLY A 96 0.99 1.53 -4.34
C GLY A 96 0.67 1.97 -5.77
N ALA A 97 0.13 3.18 -5.94
CA ALA A 97 -0.14 3.76 -7.25
C ALA A 97 1.15 3.95 -8.08
N LEU A 98 2.23 4.38 -7.41
CA LEU A 98 3.55 4.53 -8.06
C LEU A 98 4.05 3.18 -8.58
N LYS A 99 4.01 2.12 -7.77
CA LYS A 99 4.46 0.78 -8.19
C LYS A 99 3.66 0.27 -9.40
N LEU A 100 2.34 0.38 -9.36
CA LEU A 100 1.51 -0.03 -10.49
C LEU A 100 1.86 0.75 -11.77
N LYS A 101 2.01 2.07 -11.66
CA LYS A 101 2.36 2.96 -12.77
C LYS A 101 3.72 2.60 -13.38
N GLU A 102 4.74 2.44 -12.55
CA GLU A 102 6.12 2.20 -12.99
C GLU A 102 6.27 0.92 -13.80
N ILE A 103 5.66 -0.18 -13.37
CA ILE A 103 5.94 -1.51 -13.95
C ILE A 103 4.85 -2.03 -14.88
N SER A 104 3.60 -1.56 -14.76
CA SER A 104 2.50 -2.01 -15.62
C SER A 104 2.10 -1.01 -16.72
N TYR A 105 2.53 0.23 -16.60
CA TYR A 105 2.16 1.38 -17.46
C TYR A 105 0.66 1.74 -17.39
N ILE A 106 -0.04 1.28 -16.36
CA ILE A 106 -1.40 1.69 -16.06
C ILE A 106 -1.32 3.08 -15.40
N HIS A 107 -2.19 4.00 -15.82
CA HIS A 107 -2.33 5.28 -15.14
C HIS A 107 -2.95 5.05 -13.76
N ALA A 108 -2.17 5.23 -12.72
CA ALA A 108 -2.60 5.01 -11.34
C ALA A 108 -2.31 6.24 -10.49
N GLU A 109 -3.30 6.70 -9.74
CA GLU A 109 -3.19 7.87 -8.88
C GLU A 109 -3.68 7.60 -7.46
N GLY A 110 -2.93 8.12 -6.49
CA GLY A 110 -3.31 8.09 -5.08
C GLY A 110 -3.99 9.39 -4.66
N TYR A 111 -5.13 9.27 -3.97
CA TYR A 111 -5.85 10.41 -3.41
C TYR A 111 -6.08 10.24 -1.91
N PRO A 112 -6.09 11.33 -1.14
CA PRO A 112 -6.68 11.28 0.19
C PRO A 112 -8.15 10.89 0.05
N ALA A 113 -8.59 9.84 0.74
CA ALA A 113 -10.00 9.42 0.63
C ALA A 113 -10.99 10.52 1.03
N ALA A 114 -10.53 11.49 1.86
CA ALA A 114 -11.31 12.68 2.20
C ALA A 114 -11.64 13.55 0.98
N GLU A 115 -10.72 13.60 0.00
CA GLU A 115 -10.84 14.48 -1.18
C GLU A 115 -11.61 13.81 -2.32
N MET A 116 -12.05 12.58 -2.15
CA MET A 116 -12.77 11.80 -3.17
C MET A 116 -13.97 12.58 -3.73
N LYS A 117 -14.72 13.28 -2.85
CA LYS A 117 -15.93 14.04 -3.21
C LYS A 117 -15.65 15.33 -3.98
N HIS A 118 -14.43 15.82 -3.97
CA HIS A 118 -14.03 17.10 -4.54
C HIS A 118 -13.51 16.99 -5.98
N GLY A 119 -13.90 15.93 -6.70
CA GLY A 119 -13.55 15.73 -8.10
C GLY A 119 -13.34 14.26 -8.49
N PRO A 120 -12.44 13.51 -7.84
CA PRO A 120 -12.10 12.15 -8.24
C PRO A 120 -13.30 11.19 -8.31
N ILE A 121 -14.35 11.42 -7.52
CA ILE A 121 -15.57 10.61 -7.53
C ILE A 121 -16.29 10.61 -8.88
N ALA A 122 -16.07 11.64 -9.70
CA ALA A 122 -16.61 11.73 -11.05
C ALA A 122 -16.00 10.71 -12.02
N LEU A 123 -14.82 10.16 -11.67
CA LEU A 123 -14.11 9.16 -12.48
C LEU A 123 -14.57 7.73 -12.17
N ILE A 124 -15.39 7.54 -11.14
CA ILE A 124 -15.78 6.20 -10.68
C ILE A 124 -16.83 5.61 -11.61
N ASP A 125 -16.45 4.48 -12.20
CA ASP A 125 -17.30 3.60 -13.00
C ASP A 125 -16.81 2.13 -12.88
N ALA A 126 -17.37 1.25 -13.69
CA ALA A 126 -16.99 -0.18 -13.69
C ALA A 126 -15.60 -0.44 -14.28
N GLU A 127 -15.06 0.49 -15.08
CA GLU A 127 -13.76 0.39 -15.76
C GLU A 127 -12.62 1.05 -14.95
N MET A 128 -12.96 1.72 -13.83
CA MET A 128 -12.03 2.40 -12.92
C MET A 128 -11.90 1.64 -11.59
N PRO A 129 -11.10 0.56 -11.51
CA PRO A 129 -10.87 -0.12 -10.24
C PRO A 129 -10.26 0.82 -9.19
N THR A 130 -10.78 0.72 -7.99
CA THR A 130 -10.30 1.52 -6.86
C THR A 130 -9.70 0.62 -5.79
N ILE A 131 -8.48 0.92 -5.36
CA ILE A 131 -7.85 0.28 -4.20
C ILE A 131 -8.02 1.19 -3.00
N ALA A 132 -8.64 0.69 -1.94
CA ALA A 132 -8.84 1.43 -0.70
C ALA A 132 -8.13 0.73 0.46
N ILE A 133 -7.30 1.48 1.19
CA ILE A 133 -6.59 0.99 2.37
C ILE A 133 -7.44 1.34 3.59
N ALA A 134 -8.04 0.33 4.22
CA ALA A 134 -8.94 0.46 5.36
C ALA A 134 -8.44 -0.38 6.54
N THR A 135 -7.26 -0.04 7.05
CA THR A 135 -6.70 -0.64 8.26
C THR A 135 -7.18 0.10 9.51
N PRO A 136 -7.20 -0.56 10.68
CA PRO A 136 -7.68 0.06 11.92
C PRO A 136 -6.86 1.29 12.29
N ASP A 137 -7.50 2.45 12.26
CA ASP A 137 -7.00 3.74 12.73
C ASP A 137 -8.19 4.65 13.11
N HIS A 138 -7.90 5.87 13.55
CA HIS A 138 -8.93 6.85 13.92
C HIS A 138 -9.77 7.36 12.72
N THR A 139 -9.40 6.98 11.49
CA THR A 139 -10.10 7.38 10.27
C THR A 139 -10.86 6.22 9.61
N TYR A 140 -10.81 5.02 10.19
CA TYR A 140 -11.36 3.79 9.63
C TYR A 140 -12.82 3.93 9.18
N GLU A 141 -13.71 4.42 10.05
CA GLU A 141 -15.14 4.58 9.73
C GLU A 141 -15.37 5.53 8.55
N LYS A 142 -14.55 6.57 8.45
CA LYS A 142 -14.61 7.51 7.32
C LYS A 142 -14.13 6.86 6.03
N THR A 143 -13.13 5.99 6.11
CA THR A 143 -12.65 5.23 4.95
C THR A 143 -13.69 4.21 4.51
N ALA A 144 -14.32 3.49 5.43
CA ALA A 144 -15.42 2.58 5.15
C ALA A 144 -16.58 3.29 4.43
N SER A 145 -16.99 4.47 4.91
CA SER A 145 -18.01 5.28 4.25
C SER A 145 -17.61 5.70 2.81
N ASN A 146 -16.34 6.05 2.57
CA ASN A 146 -15.88 6.36 1.21
C ASN A 146 -15.94 5.12 0.29
N ILE A 147 -15.67 3.93 0.80
CA ILE A 147 -15.82 2.68 0.03
C ILE A 147 -17.27 2.47 -0.39
N GLU A 148 -18.22 2.66 0.51
CA GLU A 148 -19.66 2.56 0.21
C GLU A 148 -20.09 3.57 -0.84
N GLU A 149 -19.56 4.79 -0.81
CA GLU A 149 -19.83 5.83 -1.81
C GLU A 149 -19.36 5.45 -3.22
N ILE A 150 -18.22 4.77 -3.33
CA ILE A 150 -17.69 4.23 -4.58
C ILE A 150 -18.59 3.10 -5.07
N LYS A 151 -18.95 2.17 -4.19
CA LYS A 151 -19.85 1.04 -4.50
C LYS A 151 -21.21 1.53 -4.99
N ALA A 152 -21.78 2.56 -4.38
CA ALA A 152 -23.05 3.15 -4.80
C ALA A 152 -23.03 3.72 -6.23
N ARG A 153 -21.84 3.94 -6.82
CA ARG A 153 -21.62 4.43 -8.19
C ARG A 153 -21.22 3.33 -9.16
N GLY A 154 -21.30 2.06 -8.74
CA GLY A 154 -20.93 0.92 -9.56
C GLY A 154 -19.42 0.70 -9.67
N GLY A 155 -18.61 1.41 -8.90
CA GLY A 155 -17.16 1.22 -8.86
C GLY A 155 -16.77 -0.16 -8.32
N LYS A 156 -15.71 -0.73 -8.86
CA LYS A 156 -15.09 -1.96 -8.36
C LYS A 156 -14.03 -1.64 -7.32
N VAL A 157 -14.16 -2.21 -6.13
CA VAL A 157 -13.30 -1.91 -5.00
C VAL A 157 -12.48 -3.13 -4.57
N ILE A 158 -11.17 -2.93 -4.53
CA ILE A 158 -10.20 -3.83 -3.91
C ILE A 158 -9.81 -3.19 -2.57
N THR A 159 -9.98 -3.87 -1.46
CA THR A 159 -9.61 -3.32 -0.16
C THR A 159 -8.42 -4.04 0.46
N VAL A 160 -7.55 -3.28 1.13
CA VAL A 160 -6.57 -3.82 2.07
C VAL A 160 -7.11 -3.57 3.47
N ILE A 161 -7.43 -4.64 4.18
CA ILE A 161 -8.15 -4.63 5.47
C ILE A 161 -7.40 -5.42 6.52
N ALA A 162 -7.75 -5.19 7.78
CA ALA A 162 -7.29 -6.04 8.87
C ALA A 162 -7.85 -7.47 8.73
N LYS A 163 -7.07 -8.45 9.16
CA LYS A 163 -7.52 -9.84 9.22
C LYS A 163 -8.79 -9.96 10.09
N GLY A 164 -9.85 -10.53 9.49
CA GLY A 164 -11.15 -10.69 10.15
C GLY A 164 -12.05 -9.46 10.14
N ASP A 165 -11.75 -8.43 9.37
CA ASP A 165 -12.62 -7.28 9.19
C ASP A 165 -13.82 -7.63 8.30
N GLU A 166 -14.95 -7.91 8.93
CA GLU A 166 -16.18 -8.27 8.23
C GLU A 166 -17.00 -7.03 7.77
N GLN A 167 -16.72 -5.84 8.30
CA GLN A 167 -17.44 -4.62 7.95
C GLN A 167 -17.07 -4.18 6.53
N VAL A 168 -15.81 -3.85 6.29
CA VAL A 168 -15.34 -3.40 4.97
C VAL A 168 -15.34 -4.54 3.96
N ARG A 169 -15.08 -5.78 4.39
CA ARG A 169 -15.13 -6.96 3.52
C ARG A 169 -16.45 -7.09 2.77
N LYS A 170 -17.60 -6.83 3.43
CA LYS A 170 -18.94 -6.91 2.81
C LYS A 170 -19.15 -5.87 1.71
N SER A 171 -18.48 -4.73 1.81
CA SER A 171 -18.55 -3.64 0.83
C SER A 171 -17.47 -3.74 -0.26
N SER A 172 -16.65 -4.80 -0.26
CA SER A 172 -15.53 -4.99 -1.18
C SER A 172 -15.87 -6.02 -2.26
N ASP A 173 -15.42 -5.79 -3.50
CA ASP A 173 -15.47 -6.84 -4.54
C ASP A 173 -14.31 -7.83 -4.36
N TYR A 174 -13.15 -7.31 -3.97
CA TYR A 174 -11.95 -8.08 -3.64
C TYR A 174 -11.33 -7.49 -2.39
N PHE A 175 -10.68 -8.33 -1.61
CA PHE A 175 -10.02 -7.88 -0.38
C PHE A 175 -8.72 -8.63 -0.12
N ILE A 176 -7.80 -7.94 0.53
CA ILE A 176 -6.52 -8.46 0.99
C ILE A 176 -6.47 -8.24 2.49
N GLU A 177 -6.47 -9.33 3.26
CA GLU A 177 -6.39 -9.29 4.71
C GLU A 177 -4.93 -9.27 5.16
N VAL A 178 -4.58 -8.31 6.00
CA VAL A 178 -3.23 -8.17 6.55
C VAL A 178 -3.23 -8.24 8.08
N PRO A 179 -2.15 -8.74 8.69
CA PRO A 179 -1.98 -8.65 10.14
C PRO A 179 -1.92 -7.20 10.62
N VAL A 180 -2.40 -6.95 11.84
CA VAL A 180 -2.36 -5.62 12.46
C VAL A 180 -1.12 -5.49 13.34
N VAL A 181 -0.38 -4.42 13.12
CA VAL A 181 0.76 -3.98 13.95
C VAL A 181 0.51 -2.58 14.51
N ALA A 182 1.49 -1.96 15.16
CA ALA A 182 1.37 -0.56 15.55
C ALA A 182 1.07 0.33 14.33
N GLU A 183 0.17 1.29 14.46
CA GLU A 183 -0.33 2.14 13.36
C GLU A 183 0.81 2.73 12.51
N CYS A 184 1.88 3.22 13.14
CA CYS A 184 3.05 3.77 12.44
C CYS A 184 3.85 2.73 11.61
N LEU A 185 3.63 1.44 11.80
CA LEU A 185 4.25 0.34 11.06
C LEU A 185 3.32 -0.25 9.98
N MET A 186 2.02 0.06 10.02
CA MET A 186 1.07 -0.41 9.01
C MET A 186 1.49 -0.06 7.56
N PRO A 187 2.11 1.10 7.26
CA PRO A 187 2.61 1.39 5.92
C PRO A 187 3.55 0.33 5.35
N ILE A 188 4.41 -0.27 6.20
CA ILE A 188 5.33 -1.34 5.78
C ILE A 188 4.53 -2.62 5.44
N VAL A 189 3.60 -3.00 6.30
CA VAL A 189 2.78 -4.20 6.13
C VAL A 189 1.88 -4.10 4.91
N VAL A 190 1.25 -2.94 4.70
CA VAL A 190 0.31 -2.68 3.60
C VAL A 190 1.04 -2.53 2.25
N SER A 191 2.26 -1.98 2.22
CA SER A 191 2.99 -1.80 0.97
C SER A 191 3.28 -3.13 0.25
N VAL A 192 3.54 -4.20 0.99
CA VAL A 192 3.89 -5.50 0.41
C VAL A 192 2.78 -6.07 -0.50
N PRO A 193 1.50 -6.20 -0.06
CA PRO A 193 0.46 -6.69 -0.96
C PRO A 193 0.17 -5.75 -2.12
N LEU A 194 0.38 -4.42 -1.97
CA LEU A 194 0.27 -3.49 -3.09
C LEU A 194 1.39 -3.69 -4.12
N GLN A 195 2.61 -3.97 -3.67
CA GLN A 195 3.74 -4.32 -4.52
C GLN A 195 3.48 -5.64 -5.26
N LEU A 196 2.97 -6.68 -4.57
CA LEU A 196 2.60 -7.95 -5.18
C LEU A 196 1.50 -7.77 -6.23
N LEU A 197 0.49 -6.96 -5.95
CA LEU A 197 -0.59 -6.68 -6.90
C LEU A 197 -0.06 -5.99 -8.16
N ALA A 198 0.77 -4.97 -8.00
CA ALA A 198 1.40 -4.28 -9.12
C ALA A 198 2.26 -5.23 -9.96
N TYR A 199 3.07 -6.08 -9.29
CA TYR A 199 3.91 -7.08 -9.92
C TYR A 199 3.08 -8.06 -10.77
N HIS A 200 2.05 -8.67 -10.20
CA HIS A 200 1.24 -9.65 -10.91
C HIS A 200 0.44 -9.04 -12.06
N ILE A 201 -0.10 -7.84 -11.91
CA ILE A 201 -0.76 -7.12 -13.01
C ILE A 201 0.25 -6.87 -14.15
N ALA A 202 1.47 -6.43 -13.83
CA ALA A 202 2.50 -6.18 -14.83
C ALA A 202 2.92 -7.46 -15.58
N VAL A 203 3.16 -8.55 -14.84
CA VAL A 203 3.47 -9.88 -15.42
C VAL A 203 2.33 -10.36 -16.32
N ASN A 204 1.07 -10.28 -15.88
CA ASN A 204 -0.10 -10.67 -16.66
C ASN A 204 -0.27 -9.81 -17.94
N LYS A 205 0.24 -8.57 -17.94
CA LYS A 205 0.30 -7.69 -19.13
C LYS A 205 1.55 -7.91 -19.98
N GLY A 206 2.38 -8.92 -19.67
CA GLY A 206 3.62 -9.23 -20.40
C GLY A 206 4.67 -8.13 -20.31
N ARG A 207 4.75 -7.39 -19.16
CA ARG A 207 5.72 -6.33 -18.94
C ARG A 207 6.97 -6.86 -18.26
N ASP A 208 8.12 -6.26 -18.62
CA ASP A 208 9.36 -6.46 -17.88
C ASP A 208 9.27 -5.64 -16.57
N VAL A 209 9.22 -6.34 -15.44
CA VAL A 209 9.07 -5.71 -14.11
C VAL A 209 10.37 -5.20 -13.56
N ASP A 210 11.51 -5.70 -14.04
CA ASP A 210 12.85 -5.31 -13.58
C ASP A 210 13.39 -4.11 -14.37
N GLN A 211 13.09 -4.06 -15.68
CA GLN A 211 13.55 -3.00 -16.57
C GLN A 211 12.37 -2.32 -17.30
N PRO A 212 11.53 -1.58 -16.58
CA PRO A 212 10.43 -0.87 -17.20
C PRO A 212 10.94 0.23 -18.13
N ARG A 213 10.22 0.43 -19.26
CA ARG A 213 10.58 1.45 -20.25
C ARG A 213 10.61 2.84 -19.60
N ASN A 214 11.48 3.71 -20.13
CA ASN A 214 11.61 5.13 -19.75
C ASN A 214 12.07 5.36 -18.30
N LEU A 215 12.45 4.32 -17.57
CA LEU A 215 12.96 4.42 -16.20
C LEU A 215 14.36 3.81 -16.12
N ALA A 216 15.17 4.38 -15.24
CA ALA A 216 16.49 3.85 -14.89
C ALA A 216 16.79 4.18 -13.41
N LYS A 217 17.70 3.43 -12.78
CA LYS A 217 18.16 3.74 -11.40
C LYS A 217 18.83 5.11 -11.28
N SER A 218 19.49 5.54 -12.34
CA SER A 218 20.01 6.91 -12.50
C SER A 218 19.66 7.40 -13.90
N VAL A 219 18.93 8.50 -13.98
CA VAL A 219 18.63 9.13 -15.27
C VAL A 219 19.66 10.24 -15.46
N THR A 220 20.61 10.01 -16.38
CA THR A 220 21.47 11.07 -16.90
C THR A 220 20.93 11.46 -18.27
N VAL A 221 20.46 12.69 -18.38
CA VAL A 221 20.20 13.33 -19.69
C VAL A 221 21.47 14.09 -20.03
N GLU A 222 22.20 13.64 -21.01
CA GLU A 222 23.22 14.43 -21.67
C GLU A 222 22.62 15.18 -22.85
#